data_73357e462aa98b7c4b0efc602c51293e
#
_entry.id   73357e462aa98b7c4b0efc602c51293e
#
_cell.length_a   1.000
_cell.length_b   1.000
_cell.length_c   1.000
_cell.angle_alpha   90.00
_cell.angle_beta   90.00
_cell.angle_gamma   90.00
#
_symmetry.space_group_name_H-M   'P 1'
#
loop_
_entity.id
_entity.type
_entity.pdbx_description
1 polymer ?
#
loop_
_entity_poly.entity_id
_entity_poly.type
_entity_poly.pdbx_seq_one_letter_code
_entity_poly.pdbx_strand_id
1 'polypeptide(L)'
;MTVPDGVRLAFEDDFDGPALDPAVWLPHYLPAWSSRAATAATYRLADSCLVLSIPPEQGLWLPGEHSPPLRVSGIQSGNLSGPVGSTLGQQPWRDGAVVREQQDAFLGWTPDHGHLELRARAVVTPRSMVAWWLVGLEDVPDRCAEICVAEIFGDAVEPGVSAAVGMGLHAFRDPRVTEDFQAVRLPIDVAEFHTYAVDWTADRVEFLVDGEPVRGCSGPPDYPMQTMIAVFDFPDRSTGDDADAVPELIIDYLRGYGRISQP
;
A
#
# COMPACT_ATOMS: atom_id res chain seq x y z
N MET A 1 16.20 16.29 3.83
CA MET A 1 14.99 15.88 4.56
C MET A 1 15.28 15.98 6.04
N THR A 2 14.47 16.66 6.82
CA THR A 2 14.67 16.79 8.29
C THR A 2 13.76 15.78 8.96
N VAL A 3 14.39 14.73 9.53
CA VAL A 3 13.69 13.80 10.44
C VAL A 3 13.10 14.64 11.59
N PRO A 4 11.84 14.43 11.99
CA PRO A 4 11.26 15.17 13.10
C PRO A 4 12.12 15.05 14.37
N ASP A 5 12.24 16.14 15.14
CA ASP A 5 13.00 16.12 16.40
C ASP A 5 12.38 15.13 17.40
N GLY A 6 13.23 14.38 18.12
CA GLY A 6 12.79 13.44 19.15
C GLY A 6 12.30 12.08 18.65
N VAL A 7 12.57 11.71 17.40
CA VAL A 7 12.36 10.36 16.86
C VAL A 7 13.70 9.71 16.50
N ARG A 8 13.70 8.38 16.43
CA ARG A 8 14.84 7.58 15.95
C ARG A 8 14.39 6.63 14.86
N LEU A 9 15.27 6.31 13.94
CA LEU A 9 15.06 5.25 12.95
C LEU A 9 14.78 3.92 13.69
N ALA A 10 13.62 3.35 13.44
CA ALA A 10 13.17 2.08 14.02
C ALA A 10 13.12 0.97 12.97
N PHE A 11 12.92 1.33 11.71
CA PHE A 11 12.87 0.43 10.57
C PHE A 11 13.41 1.13 9.32
N GLU A 12 14.14 0.39 8.51
CA GLU A 12 14.59 0.82 7.19
C GLU A 12 14.69 -0.38 6.26
N ASP A 13 14.18 -0.23 5.04
CA ASP A 13 14.50 -1.08 3.91
C ASP A 13 14.81 -0.17 2.71
N ASP A 14 16.04 -0.19 2.26
CA ASP A 14 16.57 0.54 1.11
C ASP A 14 16.70 -0.36 -0.15
N PHE A 15 16.19 -1.59 -0.07
CA PHE A 15 16.13 -2.56 -1.15
C PHE A 15 17.46 -2.86 -1.83
N ASP A 16 18.57 -2.67 -1.13
CA ASP A 16 19.93 -2.94 -1.62
C ASP A 16 20.29 -4.43 -1.63
N GLY A 17 19.48 -5.27 -1.01
CA GLY A 17 19.70 -6.71 -0.89
C GLY A 17 19.51 -7.45 -2.22
N PRO A 18 19.97 -8.71 -2.30
CA PRO A 18 19.79 -9.56 -3.49
C PRO A 18 18.36 -10.10 -3.64
N ALA A 19 17.54 -9.99 -2.60
CA ALA A 19 16.13 -10.41 -2.53
C ALA A 19 15.42 -9.63 -1.43
N LEU A 20 14.08 -9.57 -1.48
CA LEU A 20 13.28 -9.07 -0.38
C LEU A 20 13.52 -9.91 0.88
N ASP A 21 13.60 -9.25 2.05
CA ASP A 21 13.73 -9.95 3.33
C ASP A 21 12.42 -10.69 3.65
N PRO A 22 12.42 -12.04 3.66
CA PRO A 22 11.21 -12.81 3.95
C PRO A 22 10.74 -12.71 5.41
N ALA A 23 11.54 -12.13 6.31
CA ALA A 23 11.12 -11.79 7.67
C ALA A 23 10.30 -10.49 7.73
N VAL A 24 10.36 -9.66 6.67
CA VAL A 24 9.68 -8.38 6.57
C VAL A 24 8.54 -8.41 5.56
N TRP A 25 8.75 -9.07 4.41
CA TRP A 25 7.88 -8.97 3.25
C TRP A 25 7.29 -10.29 2.79
N LEU A 26 6.01 -10.25 2.51
CA LEU A 26 5.28 -11.26 1.75
C LEU A 26 5.00 -10.68 0.35
N PRO A 27 5.67 -11.17 -0.72
CA PRO A 27 5.46 -10.66 -2.08
C PRO A 27 4.20 -11.26 -2.74
N HIS A 28 3.06 -11.01 -2.13
CA HIS A 28 1.73 -11.45 -2.56
C HIS A 28 0.70 -10.39 -2.18
N TYR A 29 -0.38 -10.29 -2.95
CA TYR A 29 -1.50 -9.41 -2.63
C TYR A 29 -2.70 -10.20 -2.15
N LEU A 30 -3.00 -10.15 -0.84
CA LEU A 30 -4.16 -10.77 -0.20
C LEU A 30 -4.41 -12.22 -0.68
N PRO A 31 -3.43 -13.13 -0.54
CA PRO A 31 -3.48 -14.46 -1.15
C PRO A 31 -4.60 -15.35 -0.61
N ALA A 32 -5.11 -15.08 0.59
CA ALA A 32 -6.18 -15.86 1.20
C ALA A 32 -7.45 -15.93 0.35
N TRP A 33 -7.77 -14.85 -0.36
CA TRP A 33 -8.99 -14.77 -1.19
C TRP A 33 -8.83 -15.41 -2.58
N SER A 34 -7.60 -15.66 -3.00
CA SER A 34 -7.24 -16.24 -4.29
C SER A 34 -6.32 -17.44 -4.12
N SER A 35 -5.04 -17.29 -4.41
CA SER A 35 -3.98 -18.25 -4.11
C SER A 35 -2.62 -17.56 -4.11
N ARG A 36 -1.60 -18.13 -3.47
CA ARG A 36 -0.24 -17.63 -3.58
C ARG A 36 0.24 -17.58 -5.04
N ALA A 37 -0.12 -18.58 -5.83
CA ALA A 37 0.29 -18.63 -7.23
C ALA A 37 -0.31 -17.48 -8.05
N ALA A 38 -1.59 -17.15 -7.85
CA ALA A 38 -2.28 -16.10 -8.60
C ALA A 38 -1.97 -14.68 -8.10
N THR A 39 -1.46 -14.55 -6.88
CA THR A 39 -1.21 -13.25 -6.22
C THR A 39 0.26 -12.92 -6.07
N ALA A 40 1.15 -13.77 -6.61
CA ALA A 40 2.58 -13.51 -6.57
C ALA A 40 2.91 -12.18 -7.27
N ALA A 41 3.66 -11.34 -6.59
CA ALA A 41 4.12 -10.08 -7.15
C ALA A 41 5.11 -10.32 -8.28
N THR A 42 4.98 -9.56 -9.37
CA THR A 42 6.03 -9.42 -10.36
C THR A 42 6.91 -8.26 -9.93
N TYR A 43 8.13 -8.57 -9.49
CA TYR A 43 9.07 -7.56 -9.01
C TYR A 43 10.51 -7.87 -9.39
N ARG A 44 11.36 -6.85 -9.31
CA ARG A 44 12.81 -6.96 -9.39
C ARG A 44 13.46 -5.99 -8.41
N LEU A 45 14.65 -6.32 -7.94
CA LEU A 45 15.56 -5.39 -7.26
C LEU A 45 16.60 -4.94 -8.27
N ALA A 46 16.69 -3.64 -8.50
CA ALA A 46 17.61 -3.04 -9.47
C ALA A 46 17.91 -1.59 -9.09
N ASP A 47 19.17 -1.19 -9.22
CA ASP A 47 19.63 0.17 -8.96
C ASP A 47 19.26 0.66 -7.54
N SER A 48 19.40 -0.21 -6.53
CA SER A 48 19.00 0.04 -5.13
C SER A 48 17.52 0.44 -5.03
N CYS A 49 16.67 -0.20 -5.82
CA CYS A 49 15.23 0.01 -5.77
C CYS A 49 14.46 -1.31 -5.86
N LEU A 50 13.32 -1.36 -5.19
CA LEU A 50 12.30 -2.35 -5.49
C LEU A 50 11.42 -1.82 -6.63
N VAL A 51 11.29 -2.60 -7.69
CA VAL A 51 10.39 -2.29 -8.80
C VAL A 51 9.27 -3.32 -8.83
N LEU A 52 8.06 -2.89 -8.50
CA LEU A 52 6.83 -3.66 -8.73
C LEU A 52 6.30 -3.34 -10.12
N SER A 53 5.88 -4.35 -10.87
CA SER A 53 5.39 -4.16 -12.24
C SER A 53 4.23 -5.11 -12.58
N ILE A 54 3.42 -4.76 -13.59
CA ILE A 54 2.38 -5.63 -14.11
C ILE A 54 2.60 -5.81 -15.62
N PRO A 55 3.34 -6.84 -16.02
CA PRO A 55 3.52 -7.15 -17.44
C PRO A 55 2.20 -7.69 -18.06
N PRO A 56 2.03 -7.63 -19.39
CA PRO A 56 0.79 -8.00 -20.06
C PRO A 56 0.31 -9.44 -19.78
N GLU A 57 1.25 -10.36 -19.51
CA GLU A 57 0.98 -11.76 -19.21
C GLU A 57 0.55 -12.02 -17.77
N GLN A 58 0.63 -11.04 -16.87
CA GLN A 58 0.18 -11.23 -15.49
C GLN A 58 -1.30 -11.52 -15.42
N GLY A 59 -1.67 -12.58 -14.70
CA GLY A 59 -3.05 -13.01 -14.51
C GLY A 59 -3.89 -12.06 -13.67
N LEU A 60 -5.19 -12.24 -13.70
CA LEU A 60 -6.12 -11.53 -12.82
C LEU A 60 -6.05 -12.07 -11.40
N TRP A 61 -6.22 -11.20 -10.42
CA TRP A 61 -6.27 -11.55 -8.99
C TRP A 61 -7.40 -12.54 -8.66
N LEU A 62 -8.62 -12.26 -9.13
CA LEU A 62 -9.82 -13.08 -8.94
C LEU A 62 -10.58 -13.18 -10.27
N PRO A 63 -10.17 -14.08 -11.19
CA PRO A 63 -10.77 -14.18 -12.51
C PRO A 63 -12.27 -14.50 -12.45
N GLY A 64 -13.08 -13.67 -13.09
CA GLY A 64 -14.54 -13.85 -13.19
C GLY A 64 -15.34 -13.54 -11.93
N GLU A 65 -14.70 -13.06 -10.86
CA GLU A 65 -15.36 -12.76 -9.59
C GLU A 65 -15.18 -11.31 -9.14
N HIS A 66 -13.97 -10.76 -9.23
CA HIS A 66 -13.75 -9.34 -8.93
C HIS A 66 -14.20 -8.49 -10.13
N SER A 67 -15.00 -7.47 -9.87
CA SER A 67 -15.47 -6.52 -10.89
C SER A 67 -15.20 -5.09 -10.41
N PRO A 68 -14.47 -4.28 -11.18
CA PRO A 68 -13.85 -4.59 -12.49
C PRO A 68 -12.74 -5.63 -12.39
N PRO A 69 -12.36 -6.30 -13.53
CA PRO A 69 -11.20 -7.18 -13.56
C PRO A 69 -9.94 -6.45 -13.06
N LEU A 70 -9.13 -7.14 -12.26
CA LEU A 70 -8.01 -6.53 -11.55
C LEU A 70 -6.75 -7.39 -11.65
N ARG A 71 -5.63 -6.78 -12.04
CA ARG A 71 -4.28 -7.32 -11.86
C ARG A 71 -3.59 -6.54 -10.77
N VAL A 72 -2.82 -7.22 -9.94
CA VAL A 72 -2.09 -6.58 -8.84
C VAL A 72 -0.69 -7.16 -8.73
N SER A 73 0.30 -6.31 -8.55
CA SER A 73 1.62 -6.70 -8.09
C SER A 73 1.92 -5.91 -6.82
N GLY A 74 2.07 -6.60 -5.68
CA GLY A 74 2.23 -5.91 -4.41
C GLY A 74 2.94 -6.76 -3.37
N ILE A 75 3.45 -6.06 -2.36
CA ILE A 75 4.07 -6.63 -1.17
C ILE A 75 3.30 -6.19 0.07
N GLN A 76 3.29 -7.04 1.08
CA GLN A 76 2.66 -6.76 2.38
C GLN A 76 3.54 -7.23 3.52
N SER A 77 3.52 -6.51 4.64
CA SER A 77 4.33 -6.83 5.82
C SER A 77 3.57 -7.63 6.88
N GLY A 78 2.35 -8.02 6.61
CA GLY A 78 1.55 -8.87 7.49
C GLY A 78 0.62 -9.75 6.69
N ASN A 79 0.18 -10.86 7.28
CA ASN A 79 -0.80 -11.75 6.68
C ASN A 79 -1.49 -12.58 7.75
N LEU A 80 -2.81 -12.67 7.66
CA LEU A 80 -3.62 -13.50 8.53
C LEU A 80 -4.81 -14.05 7.76
N SER A 81 -5.07 -15.35 7.88
CA SER A 81 -6.32 -15.94 7.40
C SER A 81 -6.80 -17.08 8.30
N GLY A 82 -8.09 -17.35 8.26
CA GLY A 82 -8.67 -18.56 8.79
C GLY A 82 -8.51 -19.73 7.81
N PRO A 83 -9.10 -20.90 8.15
CA PRO A 83 -9.10 -22.08 7.29
C PRO A 83 -9.89 -21.85 6.00
N VAL A 84 -9.61 -22.67 4.98
CA VAL A 84 -10.36 -22.66 3.71
C VAL A 84 -11.86 -22.76 3.98
N GLY A 85 -12.63 -21.90 3.31
CA GLY A 85 -14.10 -21.80 3.45
C GLY A 85 -14.57 -20.90 4.59
N SER A 86 -13.66 -20.40 5.48
CA SER A 86 -14.01 -19.39 6.48
C SER A 86 -14.08 -17.99 5.85
N THR A 87 -14.69 -17.05 6.58
CA THR A 87 -14.73 -15.62 6.20
C THR A 87 -13.65 -14.82 6.94
N LEU A 88 -12.76 -15.47 7.67
CA LEU A 88 -11.68 -14.82 8.41
C LEU A 88 -10.47 -14.57 7.50
N GLY A 89 -10.23 -13.33 7.17
CA GLY A 89 -9.10 -12.88 6.34
C GLY A 89 -9.10 -11.37 6.24
N GLN A 90 -7.96 -10.82 5.84
CA GLN A 90 -7.73 -9.39 5.76
C GLN A 90 -8.37 -8.78 4.51
N GLN A 91 -8.94 -7.58 4.65
CA GLN A 91 -9.53 -6.81 3.56
C GLN A 91 -10.42 -7.66 2.62
N PRO A 92 -11.53 -8.23 3.11
CA PRO A 92 -12.42 -8.99 2.25
C PRO A 92 -12.97 -8.08 1.15
N TRP A 93 -12.77 -8.49 -0.09
CA TRP A 93 -13.13 -7.71 -1.28
C TRP A 93 -14.65 -7.58 -1.50
N ARG A 94 -15.43 -8.34 -0.78
CA ARG A 94 -16.90 -8.24 -0.70
C ARG A 94 -17.43 -8.92 0.55
N ASP A 95 -18.66 -8.64 0.90
CA ASP A 95 -19.37 -9.36 1.95
C ASP A 95 -19.50 -10.85 1.59
N GLY A 96 -19.22 -11.70 2.58
CA GLY A 96 -19.29 -13.15 2.41
C GLY A 96 -18.16 -13.74 1.56
N ALA A 97 -17.08 -13.01 1.28
CA ALA A 97 -15.88 -13.58 0.72
C ALA A 97 -15.38 -14.72 1.61
N VAL A 98 -14.91 -15.81 1.00
CA VAL A 98 -14.39 -16.97 1.71
C VAL A 98 -12.94 -17.24 1.36
N VAL A 99 -12.17 -17.65 2.36
CA VAL A 99 -10.77 -18.05 2.20
C VAL A 99 -10.68 -19.25 1.26
N ARG A 100 -9.87 -19.13 0.21
CA ARG A 100 -9.61 -20.17 -0.81
C ARG A 100 -8.33 -20.92 -0.56
N GLU A 101 -7.34 -20.19 -0.08
CA GLU A 101 -6.06 -20.77 0.31
C GLU A 101 -5.70 -20.25 1.70
N GLN A 102 -5.67 -21.17 2.69
CA GLN A 102 -5.27 -20.82 4.04
C GLN A 102 -3.82 -20.32 4.04
N GLN A 103 -3.60 -19.21 4.73
CA GLN A 103 -2.29 -18.63 4.90
C GLN A 103 -1.81 -18.80 6.35
N ASP A 104 -0.54 -19.10 6.51
CA ASP A 104 0.09 -19.01 7.83
C ASP A 104 0.13 -17.55 8.28
N ALA A 105 -0.06 -17.32 9.57
CA ALA A 105 0.08 -15.99 10.14
C ALA A 105 1.52 -15.49 9.95
N PHE A 106 1.64 -14.28 9.42
CA PHE A 106 2.91 -13.62 9.18
C PHE A 106 2.86 -12.20 9.72
N LEU A 107 3.84 -11.83 10.52
CA LEU A 107 4.02 -10.51 11.09
C LEU A 107 5.46 -10.08 10.84
N GLY A 108 5.66 -9.30 9.81
CA GLY A 108 6.92 -8.63 9.54
C GLY A 108 6.99 -7.29 10.28
N TRP A 109 7.20 -6.20 9.57
CA TRP A 109 7.17 -4.87 10.17
C TRP A 109 5.73 -4.35 10.26
N THR A 110 5.23 -4.20 11.49
CA THR A 110 3.87 -3.75 11.79
C THR A 110 3.91 -2.55 12.75
N PRO A 111 4.11 -1.33 12.24
CA PRO A 111 4.13 -0.12 13.07
C PRO A 111 2.78 0.11 13.76
N ASP A 112 2.83 0.81 14.89
CA ASP A 112 1.66 1.22 15.66
C ASP A 112 1.61 2.74 15.93
N HIS A 113 2.48 3.49 15.37
CA HIS A 113 2.60 4.97 15.34
C HIS A 113 3.99 5.35 14.84
N GLY A 114 4.19 6.66 14.65
CA GLY A 114 5.47 7.24 14.31
C GLY A 114 5.44 8.06 13.03
N HIS A 115 6.61 8.43 12.56
CA HIS A 115 6.80 8.99 11.22
C HIS A 115 7.18 7.86 10.28
N LEU A 116 6.42 7.68 9.22
CA LEU A 116 6.66 6.67 8.20
C LEU A 116 6.82 7.37 6.86
N GLU A 117 7.84 6.98 6.08
CA GLU A 117 8.08 7.59 4.78
C GLU A 117 8.47 6.56 3.72
N LEU A 118 7.91 6.72 2.54
CA LEU A 118 8.22 5.97 1.33
C LEU A 118 8.75 6.94 0.28
N ARG A 119 9.95 6.67 -0.26
CA ARG A 119 10.44 7.38 -1.43
C ARG A 119 10.23 6.55 -2.68
N ALA A 120 9.41 7.07 -3.59
CA ALA A 120 9.00 6.31 -4.76
C ALA A 120 8.74 7.22 -5.98
N ARG A 121 8.75 6.61 -7.16
CA ARG A 121 8.24 7.16 -8.42
C ARG A 121 7.42 6.11 -9.15
N ALA A 122 6.59 6.53 -10.09
CA ALA A 122 5.70 5.62 -10.78
C ALA A 122 5.67 5.85 -12.30
N VAL A 123 5.53 4.76 -13.03
CA VAL A 123 5.11 4.76 -14.43
C VAL A 123 3.66 4.28 -14.47
N VAL A 124 2.75 5.20 -14.70
CA VAL A 124 1.31 4.89 -14.69
C VAL A 124 0.68 5.11 -16.06
N THR A 125 -0.40 4.37 -16.31
CA THR A 125 -1.28 4.53 -17.47
C THR A 125 -2.67 4.92 -16.99
N PRO A 126 -3.57 5.46 -17.82
CA PRO A 126 -4.92 5.80 -17.39
C PRO A 126 -5.71 4.66 -16.74
N ARG A 127 -5.34 3.41 -17.01
CA ARG A 127 -5.95 2.22 -16.44
C ARG A 127 -5.23 1.67 -15.20
N SER A 128 -4.14 2.27 -14.76
CA SER A 128 -3.36 1.78 -13.61
C SER A 128 -3.47 2.68 -12.39
N MET A 129 -3.08 2.15 -11.26
CA MET A 129 -3.00 2.86 -9.98
C MET A 129 -1.77 2.35 -9.22
N VAL A 130 -1.14 3.23 -8.47
CA VAL A 130 -0.13 2.84 -7.47
C VAL A 130 -0.60 3.28 -6.10
N ALA A 131 -0.29 2.48 -5.07
CA ALA A 131 -0.70 2.81 -3.71
C ALA A 131 0.30 2.34 -2.66
N TRP A 132 0.36 3.11 -1.58
CA TRP A 132 0.96 2.75 -0.30
C TRP A 132 -0.02 3.06 0.81
N TRP A 133 -0.34 2.06 1.62
CA TRP A 133 -1.26 2.20 2.75
C TRP A 133 -0.87 1.30 3.92
N LEU A 134 -1.40 1.63 5.07
CA LEU A 134 -1.37 0.80 6.26
C LEU A 134 -2.77 0.26 6.49
N VAL A 135 -2.88 -0.99 6.91
CA VAL A 135 -4.17 -1.61 7.23
C VAL A 135 -4.05 -2.52 8.44
N GLY A 136 -5.10 -2.57 9.24
CA GLY A 136 -5.18 -3.45 10.39
C GLY A 136 -4.97 -4.91 10.01
N LEU A 137 -4.39 -5.67 10.92
CA LEU A 137 -4.14 -7.11 10.72
C LEU A 137 -5.43 -7.95 10.73
N GLU A 138 -6.55 -7.38 11.20
CA GLU A 138 -7.82 -8.06 11.38
C GLU A 138 -7.73 -9.32 12.26
N ASP A 139 -6.73 -9.36 13.16
CA ASP A 139 -6.63 -10.32 14.27
C ASP A 139 -7.86 -10.22 15.20
N VAL A 140 -8.41 -9.01 15.27
CA VAL A 140 -9.74 -8.69 15.76
C VAL A 140 -10.51 -8.09 14.58
N PRO A 141 -11.70 -8.61 14.22
CA PRO A 141 -12.42 -8.20 13.00
C PRO A 141 -12.66 -6.70 12.83
N ASP A 142 -12.78 -5.95 13.94
CA ASP A 142 -12.99 -4.51 13.92
C ASP A 142 -11.68 -3.70 13.78
N ARG A 143 -10.51 -4.35 13.78
CA ARG A 143 -9.21 -3.73 13.50
C ARG A 143 -8.90 -3.79 12.02
N CYS A 144 -9.73 -3.18 11.20
CA CYS A 144 -9.72 -3.29 9.74
C CYS A 144 -9.61 -1.94 9.02
N ALA A 145 -9.49 -0.84 9.76
CA ALA A 145 -9.35 0.47 9.14
C ALA A 145 -8.01 0.64 8.43
N GLU A 146 -7.95 1.60 7.51
CA GLU A 146 -6.75 1.95 6.76
C GLU A 146 -6.30 3.38 7.02
N ILE A 147 -4.98 3.57 6.93
CA ILE A 147 -4.33 4.86 6.70
C ILE A 147 -3.78 4.80 5.28
N CYS A 148 -4.49 5.38 4.32
CA CYS A 148 -4.02 5.50 2.94
C CYS A 148 -3.04 6.67 2.86
N VAL A 149 -1.75 6.38 2.63
CA VAL A 149 -0.71 7.42 2.60
C VAL A 149 -0.53 8.02 1.22
N ALA A 150 -0.62 7.20 0.18
CA ALA A 150 -0.61 7.67 -1.21
C ALA A 150 -1.37 6.68 -2.09
N GLU A 151 -2.37 7.17 -2.80
CA GLU A 151 -3.10 6.46 -3.84
C GLU A 151 -3.15 7.34 -5.09
N ILE A 152 -2.58 6.88 -6.19
CA ILE A 152 -2.43 7.67 -7.41
C ILE A 152 -2.98 6.87 -8.58
N PHE A 153 -4.14 7.27 -9.07
CA PHE A 153 -4.70 6.76 -10.32
C PHE A 153 -4.05 7.44 -11.52
N GLY A 154 -3.70 6.67 -12.53
CA GLY A 154 -3.01 7.22 -13.70
C GLY A 154 -3.88 8.13 -14.55
N ASP A 155 -5.22 7.98 -14.53
CA ASP A 155 -6.16 8.90 -15.18
C ASP A 155 -6.31 10.25 -14.44
N ALA A 156 -5.79 10.34 -13.20
CA ALA A 156 -5.71 11.56 -12.41
C ALA A 156 -4.32 12.22 -12.45
N VAL A 157 -3.43 11.74 -13.32
CA VAL A 157 -2.08 12.30 -13.54
C VAL A 157 -2.09 13.17 -14.79
N GLU A 158 -1.52 14.35 -14.68
CA GLU A 158 -1.15 15.23 -15.78
C GLU A 158 0.38 15.21 -15.91
N PRO A 159 0.93 14.42 -16.87
CA PRO A 159 2.36 14.12 -16.91
C PRO A 159 3.24 15.38 -16.94
N GLY A 160 4.28 15.42 -16.12
CA GLY A 160 5.19 16.55 -15.98
C GLY A 160 4.60 17.78 -15.28
N VAL A 161 3.33 17.74 -14.82
CA VAL A 161 2.64 18.92 -14.29
C VAL A 161 2.04 18.67 -12.91
N SER A 162 1.17 17.67 -12.77
CA SER A 162 0.44 17.46 -11.52
C SER A 162 -0.16 16.06 -11.40
N ALA A 163 -0.45 15.65 -10.16
CA ALA A 163 -1.19 14.43 -9.88
C ALA A 163 -2.19 14.66 -8.73
N ALA A 164 -3.33 13.97 -8.78
CA ALA A 164 -4.18 13.84 -7.60
C ALA A 164 -3.68 12.67 -6.76
N VAL A 165 -3.29 12.95 -5.52
CA VAL A 165 -2.80 11.97 -4.55
C VAL A 165 -3.87 11.74 -3.51
N GLY A 166 -4.45 10.55 -3.49
CA GLY A 166 -5.43 10.11 -2.49
C GLY A 166 -4.73 9.83 -1.17
N MET A 167 -5.26 10.39 -0.08
CA MET A 167 -4.75 10.18 1.28
C MET A 167 -5.85 10.38 2.30
N GLY A 168 -5.78 9.65 3.39
CA GLY A 168 -6.78 9.73 4.44
C GLY A 168 -7.03 8.42 5.17
N LEU A 169 -8.20 8.32 5.77
CA LEU A 169 -8.66 7.19 6.57
C LEU A 169 -9.84 6.50 5.89
N HIS A 170 -9.79 5.17 5.80
CA HIS A 170 -10.94 4.34 5.47
C HIS A 170 -11.35 3.54 6.70
N ALA A 171 -12.58 3.74 7.15
CA ALA A 171 -13.10 3.14 8.37
C ALA A 171 -13.44 1.65 8.20
N PHE A 172 -13.94 1.26 7.02
CA PHE A 172 -14.50 -0.07 6.78
C PHE A 172 -15.49 -0.49 7.89
N ARG A 173 -15.13 -1.50 8.68
CA ARG A 173 -15.93 -2.03 9.78
C ARG A 173 -15.45 -1.57 11.16
N ASP A 174 -14.42 -0.71 11.25
CA ASP A 174 -13.95 -0.18 12.53
C ASP A 174 -14.84 0.98 12.99
N PRO A 175 -15.67 0.79 14.04
CA PRO A 175 -16.61 1.82 14.49
C PRO A 175 -15.93 3.01 15.20
N ARG A 176 -14.61 2.92 15.47
CA ARG A 176 -13.84 3.98 16.15
C ARG A 176 -13.26 4.97 15.18
N VAL A 177 -13.16 4.59 13.90
CA VAL A 177 -12.58 5.41 12.84
C VAL A 177 -13.70 6.05 12.02
N THR A 178 -13.54 7.30 11.68
CA THR A 178 -14.44 8.01 10.77
C THR A 178 -13.84 8.03 9.38
N GLU A 179 -14.64 7.71 8.37
CA GLU A 179 -14.24 7.82 6.96
C GLU A 179 -13.83 9.27 6.64
N ASP A 180 -12.58 9.47 6.22
CA ASP A 180 -12.03 10.78 5.89
C ASP A 180 -10.92 10.67 4.83
N PHE A 181 -11.31 10.43 3.59
CA PHE A 181 -10.42 10.26 2.45
C PHE A 181 -10.63 11.33 1.39
N GLN A 182 -9.53 11.83 0.81
CA GLN A 182 -9.58 12.82 -0.27
C GLN A 182 -8.37 12.69 -1.21
N ALA A 183 -8.60 12.81 -2.51
CA ALA A 183 -7.53 13.00 -3.49
C ALA A 183 -7.20 14.49 -3.62
N VAL A 184 -5.99 14.87 -3.22
CA VAL A 184 -5.49 16.25 -3.26
C VAL A 184 -4.63 16.43 -4.51
N ARG A 185 -4.92 17.46 -5.31
CA ARG A 185 -4.09 17.78 -6.48
C ARG A 185 -2.82 18.48 -6.06
N LEU A 186 -1.67 17.87 -6.41
CA LEU A 186 -0.34 18.39 -6.11
C LEU A 186 0.43 18.69 -7.39
N PRO A 187 1.28 19.73 -7.40
CA PRO A 187 2.11 20.09 -8.56
C PRO A 187 3.38 19.24 -8.60
N ILE A 188 3.21 17.92 -8.74
CA ILE A 188 4.30 16.94 -8.79
C ILE A 188 4.24 16.12 -10.07
N ASP A 189 5.40 15.71 -10.59
CA ASP A 189 5.50 14.70 -11.63
C ASP A 189 5.78 13.34 -10.99
N VAL A 190 4.80 12.46 -10.97
CA VAL A 190 4.94 11.12 -10.36
C VAL A 190 5.99 10.24 -11.05
N ALA A 191 6.48 10.62 -12.24
CA ALA A 191 7.60 9.95 -12.89
C ALA A 191 8.95 10.26 -12.23
N GLU A 192 9.02 11.31 -11.41
CA GLU A 192 10.16 11.65 -10.59
C GLU A 192 10.01 11.10 -9.17
N PHE A 193 11.13 10.95 -8.45
CA PHE A 193 11.09 10.48 -7.07
C PHE A 193 10.53 11.55 -6.13
N HIS A 194 9.47 11.19 -5.43
CA HIS A 194 8.90 11.96 -4.32
C HIS A 194 8.93 11.14 -3.04
N THR A 195 8.92 11.83 -1.90
CA THR A 195 8.75 11.20 -0.59
C THR A 195 7.32 11.41 -0.13
N TYR A 196 6.59 10.34 0.02
CA TYR A 196 5.26 10.30 0.63
C TYR A 196 5.43 9.91 2.10
N ALA A 197 4.80 10.61 3.01
CA ALA A 197 4.98 10.33 4.43
C ALA A 197 3.70 10.54 5.25
N VAL A 198 3.67 9.92 6.41
CA VAL A 198 2.62 10.10 7.41
C VAL A 198 3.23 10.24 8.81
N ASP A 199 2.85 11.31 9.50
CA ASP A 199 3.03 11.45 10.94
C ASP A 199 1.79 10.89 11.64
N TRP A 200 1.96 9.74 12.28
CA TRP A 200 0.86 9.03 12.91
C TRP A 200 1.01 9.02 14.44
N THR A 201 -0.02 9.53 15.10
CA THR A 201 -0.17 9.54 16.57
C THR A 201 -1.52 8.94 16.94
N ALA A 202 -1.77 8.69 18.22
CA ALA A 202 -3.07 8.18 18.68
C ALA A 202 -4.26 9.10 18.37
N ASP A 203 -4.01 10.41 18.22
CA ASP A 203 -5.09 11.41 18.07
C ASP A 203 -5.28 11.87 16.61
N ARG A 204 -4.20 11.84 15.82
CA ARG A 204 -4.19 12.41 14.46
C ARG A 204 -3.16 11.75 13.56
N VAL A 205 -3.43 11.82 12.27
CA VAL A 205 -2.43 11.64 11.21
C VAL A 205 -2.24 12.94 10.44
N GLU A 206 -1.01 13.19 10.00
CA GLU A 206 -0.68 14.25 9.04
C GLU A 206 0.08 13.64 7.89
N PHE A 207 -0.40 13.88 6.68
CA PHE A 207 0.18 13.39 5.44
C PHE A 207 1.07 14.45 4.83
N LEU A 208 2.27 14.03 4.39
CA LEU A 208 3.26 14.93 3.82
C LEU A 208 3.71 14.41 2.45
N VAL A 209 4.05 15.33 1.55
CA VAL A 209 4.75 15.03 0.29
C VAL A 209 5.98 15.92 0.22
N ASP A 210 7.14 15.32 -0.01
CA ASP A 210 8.45 16.00 -0.01
C ASP A 210 8.74 16.83 1.25
N GLY A 211 8.21 16.36 2.39
CA GLY A 211 8.33 17.02 3.69
C GLY A 211 7.36 18.17 3.94
N GLU A 212 6.51 18.51 2.97
CA GLU A 212 5.51 19.55 3.13
C GLU A 212 4.15 18.95 3.54
N PRO A 213 3.52 19.45 4.61
CA PRO A 213 2.20 18.98 5.03
C PRO A 213 1.14 19.25 3.96
N VAL A 214 0.36 18.23 3.64
CA VAL A 214 -0.70 18.27 2.63
C VAL A 214 -2.08 18.22 3.28
N ARG A 215 -2.26 17.29 4.23
CA ARG A 215 -3.56 17.02 4.83
C ARG A 215 -3.42 16.38 6.21
N GLY A 216 -4.44 16.56 7.06
CA GLY A 216 -4.53 15.88 8.35
C GLY A 216 -5.91 15.31 8.60
N CYS A 217 -6.00 14.15 9.30
CA CYS A 217 -7.23 13.53 9.78
C CYS A 217 -7.14 13.28 11.29
N SER A 218 -8.29 13.27 11.96
CA SER A 218 -8.42 13.01 13.40
C SER A 218 -8.92 11.59 13.64
N GLY A 219 -8.55 11.01 14.80
CA GLY A 219 -9.04 9.70 15.23
C GLY A 219 -8.61 8.54 14.32
N PRO A 220 -7.31 8.44 13.97
CA PRO A 220 -6.81 7.31 13.19
C PRO A 220 -6.91 6.00 13.99
N PRO A 221 -6.71 4.84 13.33
CA PRO A 221 -6.51 3.58 14.03
C PRO A 221 -5.42 3.68 15.10
N ASP A 222 -5.66 3.07 16.27
CA ASP A 222 -4.75 3.02 17.42
C ASP A 222 -4.42 1.56 17.73
N TYR A 223 -3.79 0.88 16.77
CA TYR A 223 -3.36 -0.52 16.84
C TYR A 223 -2.30 -0.80 15.77
N PRO A 224 -1.48 -1.87 15.95
CA PRO A 224 -0.50 -2.25 14.94
C PRO A 224 -1.12 -2.53 13.57
N MET A 225 -0.50 -2.03 12.52
CA MET A 225 -0.96 -2.16 11.14
C MET A 225 0.14 -2.75 10.26
N GLN A 226 -0.24 -3.60 9.33
CA GLN A 226 0.67 -3.99 8.25
C GLN A 226 0.81 -2.85 7.25
N THR A 227 1.94 -2.76 6.59
CA THR A 227 2.12 -1.90 5.42
C THR A 227 1.94 -2.69 4.14
N MET A 228 1.26 -2.09 3.19
CA MET A 228 1.02 -2.66 1.86
C MET A 228 1.43 -1.65 0.80
N ILE A 229 2.15 -2.14 -0.22
CA ILE A 229 2.62 -1.34 -1.35
C ILE A 229 2.29 -2.12 -2.61
N ALA A 230 1.60 -1.50 -3.56
CA ALA A 230 1.18 -2.20 -4.77
C ALA A 230 1.05 -1.29 -5.98
N VAL A 231 1.17 -1.89 -7.14
CA VAL A 231 0.69 -1.40 -8.43
C VAL A 231 -0.52 -2.23 -8.86
N PHE A 232 -1.52 -1.56 -9.42
CA PHE A 232 -2.78 -2.13 -9.88
C PHE A 232 -2.99 -1.80 -11.35
N ASP A 233 -3.62 -2.72 -12.08
CA ASP A 233 -4.05 -2.53 -13.46
C ASP A 233 -5.50 -2.98 -13.62
N PHE A 234 -6.30 -2.15 -14.27
CA PHE A 234 -7.72 -2.36 -14.54
C PHE A 234 -7.95 -2.58 -16.04
N PRO A 235 -7.84 -3.81 -16.55
CA PRO A 235 -7.89 -4.08 -18.01
C PRO A 235 -9.10 -3.50 -18.72
N ASP A 236 -10.26 -3.45 -18.07
CA ASP A 236 -11.51 -2.90 -18.63
C ASP A 236 -11.46 -1.37 -18.87
N ARG A 237 -10.48 -0.68 -18.30
CA ARG A 237 -10.26 0.76 -18.53
C ARG A 237 -9.30 1.03 -19.70
N SER A 238 -8.83 0.00 -20.39
CA SER A 238 -7.94 0.16 -21.56
C SER A 238 -8.61 0.98 -22.66
N THR A 239 -7.86 1.92 -23.22
CA THR A 239 -8.27 2.69 -24.41
C THR A 239 -7.82 2.03 -25.71
N GLY A 240 -7.09 0.90 -25.62
CA GLY A 240 -6.56 0.16 -26.75
C GLY A 240 -5.12 0.50 -27.11
N ASP A 241 -4.68 1.74 -26.89
CA ASP A 241 -3.32 2.20 -27.20
C ASP A 241 -2.31 1.87 -26.06
N ASP A 242 -2.81 1.40 -24.92
CA ASP A 242 -2.06 1.10 -23.71
C ASP A 242 -1.98 -0.42 -23.40
N ALA A 243 -2.35 -1.28 -24.35
CA ALA A 243 -2.42 -2.72 -24.15
C ALA A 243 -1.06 -3.36 -23.75
N ASP A 244 0.02 -2.84 -24.29
CA ASP A 244 1.38 -3.32 -24.05
C ASP A 244 2.13 -2.48 -22.97
N ALA A 245 1.47 -1.49 -22.40
CA ALA A 245 2.08 -0.65 -21.37
C ALA A 245 2.22 -1.44 -20.05
N VAL A 246 3.40 -1.35 -19.45
CA VAL A 246 3.73 -1.98 -18.18
C VAL A 246 3.75 -0.91 -17.10
N PRO A 247 2.73 -0.82 -16.24
CA PRO A 247 2.78 0.10 -15.11
C PRO A 247 3.82 -0.40 -14.09
N GLU A 248 4.56 0.53 -13.50
CA GLU A 248 5.60 0.26 -12.51
C GLU A 248 5.48 1.20 -11.31
N LEU A 249 5.76 0.67 -10.12
CA LEU A 249 6.07 1.45 -8.93
C LEU A 249 7.52 1.16 -8.53
N ILE A 250 8.35 2.19 -8.56
CA ILE A 250 9.78 2.13 -8.28
C ILE A 250 10.02 2.77 -6.91
N ILE A 251 10.48 1.97 -5.95
CA ILE A 251 10.62 2.33 -4.55
C ILE A 251 12.11 2.35 -4.21
N ASP A 252 12.60 3.51 -3.78
CA ASP A 252 13.98 3.72 -3.34
C ASP A 252 14.17 3.22 -1.90
N TYR A 253 13.28 3.62 -0.99
CA TYR A 253 13.30 3.15 0.39
C TYR A 253 11.92 3.25 1.07
N LEU A 254 11.76 2.45 2.13
CA LEU A 254 10.72 2.62 3.15
C LEU A 254 11.40 2.78 4.51
N ARG A 255 11.03 3.82 5.27
CA ARG A 255 11.55 4.10 6.60
C ARG A 255 10.46 4.33 7.62
N GLY A 256 10.71 3.88 8.84
CA GLY A 256 9.86 4.13 9.99
C GLY A 256 10.67 4.68 11.15
N TYR A 257 10.18 5.76 11.76
CA TYR A 257 10.80 6.42 12.91
C TYR A 257 9.85 6.37 14.10
N GLY A 258 10.32 5.80 15.20
CA GLY A 258 9.59 5.75 16.45
C GLY A 258 9.95 6.90 17.39
N ARG A 259 9.05 7.28 18.29
CA ARG A 259 9.35 8.26 19.34
C ARG A 259 10.43 7.71 20.28
N ILE A 260 11.36 8.57 20.65
CA ILE A 260 12.29 8.26 21.72
C ILE A 260 11.48 8.29 23.03
N SER A 261 11.28 7.12 23.66
CA SER A 261 10.73 7.08 25.01
C SER A 261 11.64 7.88 25.90
N GLN A 262 11.14 8.96 26.50
CA GLN A 262 11.89 9.64 27.56
C GLN A 262 12.00 8.69 28.76
N PRO A 263 13.18 8.63 29.42
CA PRO A 263 13.40 7.75 30.56
C PRO A 263 12.57 8.13 31.78
#